data_f2c6957c8aada0843f529e2f6daa9ab4
#
_entry.id   f2c6957c8aada0843f529e2f6daa9ab4
#
_cell.length_a   1.000
_cell.length_b   1.000
_cell.length_c   1.000
_cell.angle_alpha   90.00
_cell.angle_beta   90.00
_cell.angle_gamma   90.00
#
_symmetry.space_group_name_H-M   'P 1'
#
loop_
_entity.id
_entity.type
_entity.pdbx_description
1 polymer ?
#
loop_
_entity_poly.entity_id
_entity_poly.type
_entity_poly.pdbx_seq_one_letter_code
_entity_poly.pdbx_strand_id
1 'polypeptide(L)'
;SGYRIIPICMNLKVDSNEVLKKEESILKINKDIEIDCNESGSTFTVMKDGSIRFGLAGIKSVGEAAVSVILETRKNDGEFKSLVDFCRRVSMRVVNKRVLEGLIKCGAMDSFGVKRSQMMAILDKAVELGSAQQKDEASGQLGLFSDEEDFSEVNEIILPQMDEMPAEIILANEKELIGFYVTGHPLNEYREVLKKYTPIYALYDEDTIKDGQQVTIGG
;
A
#
# COMPACT_ATOMS: atom_id res chain seq x y z
N SER A 1 4.40 15.48 -23.90
CA SER A 1 3.42 15.41 -22.81
C SER A 1 4.17 15.55 -21.50
N GLY A 2 4.08 16.78 -20.94
CA GLY A 2 4.83 17.16 -19.77
C GLY A 2 4.16 16.68 -18.48
N TYR A 3 4.88 15.95 -17.66
CA TYR A 3 4.50 15.68 -16.29
C TYR A 3 4.71 16.96 -15.48
N ARG A 4 3.63 17.54 -14.95
CA ARG A 4 3.71 18.60 -13.95
C ARG A 4 3.88 17.96 -12.58
N ILE A 5 5.06 18.03 -12.00
CA ILE A 5 5.28 17.72 -10.59
C ILE A 5 4.66 18.89 -9.82
N ILE A 6 3.56 18.65 -9.13
CA ILE A 6 2.96 19.64 -8.22
C ILE A 6 3.57 19.38 -6.85
N PRO A 7 4.37 20.32 -6.30
CA PRO A 7 4.81 20.20 -4.92
C PRO A 7 3.59 20.29 -4.03
N ILE A 8 3.44 19.34 -3.11
CA ILE A 8 2.43 19.44 -2.04
C ILE A 8 2.95 20.49 -1.06
N CYS A 9 2.57 21.73 -1.28
CA CYS A 9 2.71 22.78 -0.29
C CYS A 9 1.61 22.60 0.76
N MET A 10 1.93 21.97 1.88
CA MET A 10 1.16 22.20 3.10
C MET A 10 1.50 23.61 3.59
N ASN A 11 0.54 24.52 3.51
CA ASN A 11 0.62 25.84 4.15
C ASN A 11 0.56 25.67 5.68
N LEU A 12 1.69 25.36 6.28
CA LEU A 12 1.90 25.54 7.70
C LEU A 12 2.74 26.81 7.85
N LYS A 13 2.20 27.82 8.52
CA LYS A 13 3.00 28.91 9.08
C LYS A 13 3.97 28.31 10.07
N VAL A 14 5.21 28.15 9.68
CA VAL A 14 6.26 27.60 10.53
C VAL A 14 7.47 28.50 10.48
N ASP A 15 8.00 28.81 11.65
CA ASP A 15 9.25 29.51 11.88
C ASP A 15 10.41 28.81 11.14
N SER A 16 11.27 29.57 10.46
CA SER A 16 12.31 29.07 9.54
C SER A 16 13.23 28.00 10.14
N ASN A 17 13.48 28.03 11.45
CA ASN A 17 14.29 27.02 12.16
C ASN A 17 13.59 25.67 12.39
N GLU A 18 12.26 25.60 12.31
CA GLU A 18 11.50 24.35 12.39
C GLU A 18 11.31 23.68 11.03
N VAL A 19 11.35 24.45 9.93
CA VAL A 19 11.17 23.93 8.57
C VAL A 19 12.31 22.98 8.19
N LEU A 20 13.56 23.33 8.47
CA LEU A 20 14.71 22.50 8.14
C LEU A 20 14.73 21.15 8.88
N LYS A 21 14.34 21.16 10.17
CA LYS A 21 14.19 19.90 10.93
C LYS A 21 12.99 19.06 10.48
N LYS A 22 11.95 19.70 9.96
CA LYS A 22 10.77 19.01 9.39
C LYS A 22 11.01 18.45 8.01
N GLU A 23 11.84 19.06 7.16
CA GLU A 23 12.15 18.52 5.83
C GLU A 23 13.00 17.25 5.90
N GLU A 24 13.97 17.16 6.79
CA GLU A 24 14.63 15.88 7.11
C GLU A 24 13.64 14.86 7.65
N SER A 25 12.66 15.29 8.43
CA SER A 25 11.57 14.44 8.93
C SER A 25 10.58 14.05 7.81
N ILE A 26 10.25 14.94 6.88
CA ILE A 26 9.36 14.65 5.74
C ILE A 26 10.04 13.69 4.75
N LEU A 27 11.34 13.82 4.50
CA LEU A 27 12.10 12.85 3.70
C LEU A 27 12.26 11.50 4.43
N LYS A 28 12.27 11.50 5.75
CA LYS A 28 12.19 10.27 6.56
C LYS A 28 10.77 9.70 6.58
N ILE A 29 9.73 10.53 6.66
CA ILE A 29 8.32 10.11 6.64
C ILE A 29 8.00 9.26 5.41
N ASN A 30 8.55 9.56 4.22
CA ASN A 30 8.33 8.75 3.03
C ASN A 30 8.99 7.35 3.08
N LYS A 31 9.96 7.14 3.98
CA LYS A 31 10.57 5.82 4.23
C LYS A 31 9.84 5.03 5.31
N ASP A 32 9.06 5.71 6.13
CA ASP A 32 8.49 5.17 7.36
C ASP A 32 6.95 5.07 7.28
N ILE A 33 6.36 5.19 6.07
CA ILE A 33 4.94 4.91 5.85
C ILE A 33 4.81 3.47 5.38
N GLU A 34 4.13 2.66 6.16
CA GLU A 34 3.86 1.27 5.86
C GLU A 34 2.35 1.02 5.79
N ILE A 35 1.95 0.08 4.96
CA ILE A 35 0.57 -0.35 4.84
C ILE A 35 0.53 -1.87 4.77
N ASP A 36 -0.33 -2.49 5.58
CA ASP A 36 -0.45 -3.94 5.65
C ASP A 36 -1.84 -4.34 6.14
N CYS A 37 -2.50 -5.28 5.45
CA CYS A 37 -3.82 -5.78 5.86
C CYS A 37 -3.76 -6.55 7.19
N ASN A 38 -2.60 -7.08 7.58
CA ASN A 38 -2.40 -7.79 8.83
C ASN A 38 -2.08 -6.88 10.01
N GLU A 39 -1.55 -5.67 9.77
CA GLU A 39 -1.11 -4.78 10.85
C GLU A 39 -1.86 -3.44 10.90
N SER A 40 -2.24 -2.89 9.73
CA SER A 40 -2.92 -1.59 9.67
C SER A 40 -4.29 -1.61 10.34
N GLY A 41 -4.59 -0.54 11.07
CA GLY A 41 -5.94 -0.28 11.60
C GLY A 41 -6.84 0.43 10.58
N SER A 42 -7.99 0.90 11.03
CA SER A 42 -8.88 1.73 10.20
C SER A 42 -8.25 3.08 9.89
N THR A 43 -7.61 3.71 10.87
CA THR A 43 -6.99 5.04 10.80
C THR A 43 -5.48 4.96 10.86
N PHE A 44 -4.81 6.07 10.54
CA PHE A 44 -3.37 6.21 10.71
C PHE A 44 -2.94 5.98 12.15
N THR A 45 -1.83 5.27 12.33
CA THR A 45 -1.24 5.02 13.64
C THR A 45 0.23 5.37 13.63
N VAL A 46 0.68 6.18 14.60
CA VAL A 46 2.10 6.44 14.81
C VAL A 46 2.67 5.31 15.65
N MET A 47 3.67 4.63 15.12
CA MET A 47 4.35 3.52 15.78
C MET A 47 5.38 4.03 16.78
N LYS A 48 5.85 3.16 17.70
CA LYS A 48 6.82 3.52 18.75
C LYS A 48 8.17 3.97 18.21
N ASP A 49 8.56 3.49 17.04
CA ASP A 49 9.79 3.85 16.33
C ASP A 49 9.67 5.15 15.52
N GLY A 50 8.48 5.78 15.53
CA GLY A 50 8.17 7.00 14.80
C GLY A 50 7.66 6.77 13.37
N SER A 51 7.60 5.53 12.89
CA SER A 51 6.98 5.20 11.61
C SER A 51 5.46 5.42 11.64
N ILE A 52 4.86 5.58 10.47
CA ILE A 52 3.42 5.78 10.33
C ILE A 52 2.81 4.57 9.65
N ARG A 53 1.93 3.86 10.37
CA ARG A 53 1.11 2.82 9.79
C ARG A 53 -0.11 3.46 9.12
N PHE A 54 -0.21 3.30 7.80
CA PHE A 54 -1.32 3.84 7.02
C PHE A 54 -2.62 3.09 7.34
N GLY A 55 -3.71 3.82 7.57
CA GLY A 55 -5.01 3.23 7.87
C GLY A 55 -5.71 2.70 6.62
N LEU A 56 -6.30 1.51 6.71
CA LEU A 56 -6.99 0.87 5.58
C LEU A 56 -8.16 1.71 5.03
N ALA A 57 -8.82 2.50 5.86
CA ALA A 57 -9.90 3.39 5.43
C ALA A 57 -9.42 4.58 4.57
N GLY A 58 -8.12 4.86 4.58
CA GLY A 58 -7.51 5.88 3.71
C GLY A 58 -7.27 5.40 2.28
N ILE A 59 -7.41 4.11 1.99
CA ILE A 59 -7.22 3.56 0.65
C ILE A 59 -8.44 3.89 -0.21
N LYS A 60 -8.23 4.58 -1.32
CA LYS A 60 -9.28 4.84 -2.30
C LYS A 60 -9.87 3.52 -2.80
N SER A 61 -11.17 3.41 -2.86
CA SER A 61 -11.95 2.21 -3.17
C SER A 61 -12.13 1.20 -2.03
N VAL A 62 -11.53 1.39 -0.86
CA VAL A 62 -11.76 0.54 0.31
C VAL A 62 -12.69 1.29 1.26
N GLY A 63 -13.97 0.93 1.28
CA GLY A 63 -14.97 1.54 2.14
C GLY A 63 -14.88 1.07 3.59
N GLU A 64 -15.43 1.85 4.52
CA GLU A 64 -15.42 1.54 5.96
C GLU A 64 -16.01 0.16 6.30
N ALA A 65 -17.06 -0.27 5.59
CA ALA A 65 -17.64 -1.59 5.79
C ALA A 65 -16.65 -2.71 5.46
N ALA A 66 -15.86 -2.57 4.38
CA ALA A 66 -14.83 -3.53 4.03
C ALA A 66 -13.72 -3.55 5.07
N VAL A 67 -13.28 -2.37 5.53
CA VAL A 67 -12.28 -2.24 6.60
C VAL A 67 -12.76 -2.94 7.88
N SER A 68 -14.00 -2.69 8.30
CA SER A 68 -14.57 -3.30 9.51
C SER A 68 -14.55 -4.83 9.42
N VAL A 69 -14.97 -5.39 8.28
CA VAL A 69 -14.95 -6.85 8.05
C VAL A 69 -13.53 -7.40 8.11
N ILE A 70 -12.56 -6.75 7.47
CA ILE A 70 -11.14 -7.17 7.48
C ILE A 70 -10.60 -7.19 8.92
N LEU A 71 -10.81 -6.09 9.67
CA LEU A 71 -10.31 -5.97 11.03
C LEU A 71 -10.96 -6.96 11.99
N GLU A 72 -12.27 -7.20 11.86
CA GLU A 72 -13.01 -8.16 12.67
C GLU A 72 -12.55 -9.60 12.39
N THR A 73 -12.46 -9.98 11.12
CA THR A 73 -11.95 -11.30 10.71
C THR A 73 -10.55 -11.54 11.26
N ARG A 74 -9.64 -10.57 11.08
CA ARG A 74 -8.27 -10.65 11.60
C ARG A 74 -8.24 -10.79 13.13
N LYS A 75 -9.09 -10.06 13.82
CA LYS A 75 -9.17 -10.12 15.30
C LYS A 75 -9.63 -11.48 15.80
N ASN A 76 -10.56 -12.12 15.10
CA ASN A 76 -11.15 -13.40 15.53
C ASN A 76 -10.27 -14.58 15.15
N ASP A 77 -9.70 -14.58 13.95
CA ASP A 77 -9.08 -15.75 13.33
C ASP A 77 -7.56 -15.56 13.09
N GLY A 78 -6.98 -14.45 13.56
CA GLY A 78 -5.57 -14.14 13.39
C GLY A 78 -5.21 -13.58 12.01
N GLU A 79 -3.90 -13.47 11.74
CA GLU A 79 -3.35 -12.92 10.51
C GLU A 79 -3.75 -13.72 9.27
N PHE A 80 -3.88 -13.01 8.15
CA PHE A 80 -4.09 -13.63 6.84
C PHE A 80 -2.76 -14.14 6.29
N LYS A 81 -2.74 -15.36 5.79
CA LYS A 81 -1.53 -16.04 5.30
C LYS A 81 -1.33 -15.90 3.80
N SER A 82 -2.40 -15.71 3.03
CA SER A 82 -2.36 -15.60 1.58
C SER A 82 -3.61 -14.90 1.05
N LEU A 83 -3.60 -14.55 -0.24
CA LEU A 83 -4.78 -13.98 -0.91
C LEU A 83 -5.98 -14.96 -0.88
N VAL A 84 -5.73 -16.25 -1.00
CA VAL A 84 -6.80 -17.28 -0.95
C VAL A 84 -7.36 -17.39 0.45
N ASP A 85 -6.49 -17.44 1.48
CA ASP A 85 -6.90 -17.43 2.89
C ASP A 85 -7.74 -16.20 3.21
N PHE A 86 -7.29 -15.03 2.75
CA PHE A 86 -8.03 -13.78 2.88
C PHE A 86 -9.43 -13.87 2.26
N CYS A 87 -9.54 -14.32 1.00
CA CYS A 87 -10.83 -14.43 0.30
C CYS A 87 -11.78 -15.47 0.92
N ARG A 88 -11.25 -16.51 1.55
CA ARG A 88 -12.06 -17.51 2.26
C ARG A 88 -12.67 -16.98 3.54
N ARG A 89 -11.93 -16.19 4.28
CA ARG A 89 -12.28 -15.74 5.63
C ARG A 89 -13.09 -14.44 5.64
N VAL A 90 -12.82 -13.50 4.72
CA VAL A 90 -13.56 -12.23 4.65
C VAL A 90 -14.84 -12.38 3.83
N SER A 91 -15.90 -11.66 4.19
CA SER A 91 -17.15 -11.68 3.43
C SER A 91 -16.96 -11.09 2.02
N MET A 92 -17.01 -11.94 0.98
CA MET A 92 -16.87 -11.53 -0.43
C MET A 92 -18.03 -10.65 -0.92
N ARG A 93 -19.13 -10.56 -0.18
CA ARG A 93 -20.23 -9.63 -0.48
C ARG A 93 -19.86 -8.18 -0.16
N VAL A 94 -19.01 -7.97 0.85
CA VAL A 94 -18.57 -6.66 1.33
C VAL A 94 -17.20 -6.33 0.74
N VAL A 95 -16.25 -7.25 0.84
CA VAL A 95 -14.89 -7.12 0.28
C VAL A 95 -14.89 -7.67 -1.15
N ASN A 96 -15.43 -6.88 -2.07
CA ASN A 96 -15.55 -7.27 -3.47
C ASN A 96 -14.20 -7.18 -4.22
N LYS A 97 -14.18 -7.67 -5.47
CA LYS A 97 -12.98 -7.68 -6.33
C LYS A 97 -12.30 -6.31 -6.42
N ARG A 98 -13.05 -5.20 -6.51
CA ARG A 98 -12.49 -3.85 -6.61
C ARG A 98 -11.73 -3.44 -5.35
N VAL A 99 -12.23 -3.84 -4.18
CA VAL A 99 -11.54 -3.63 -2.89
C VAL A 99 -10.24 -4.42 -2.87
N LEU A 100 -10.27 -5.70 -3.27
CA LEU A 100 -9.09 -6.55 -3.34
C LEU A 100 -8.03 -6.00 -4.31
N GLU A 101 -8.44 -5.57 -5.49
CA GLU A 101 -7.54 -4.91 -6.45
C GLU A 101 -6.87 -3.67 -5.82
N GLY A 102 -7.63 -2.87 -5.07
CA GLY A 102 -7.10 -1.71 -4.36
C GLY A 102 -6.05 -2.10 -3.32
N LEU A 103 -6.35 -3.10 -2.48
CA LEU A 103 -5.45 -3.61 -1.45
C LEU A 103 -4.15 -4.20 -2.05
N ILE A 104 -4.25 -4.96 -3.13
CA ILE A 104 -3.08 -5.52 -3.82
C ILE A 104 -2.23 -4.39 -4.43
N LYS A 105 -2.85 -3.50 -5.21
CA LYS A 105 -2.15 -2.45 -5.95
C LYS A 105 -1.44 -1.43 -5.06
N CYS A 106 -2.01 -1.14 -3.88
CA CYS A 106 -1.36 -0.22 -2.93
C CYS A 106 -0.31 -0.88 -2.02
N GLY A 107 -0.13 -2.21 -2.11
CA GLY A 107 0.84 -2.95 -1.31
C GLY A 107 0.35 -3.41 0.04
N ALA A 108 -0.93 -3.26 0.37
CA ALA A 108 -1.48 -3.70 1.65
C ALA A 108 -1.45 -5.24 1.87
N MET A 109 -1.10 -5.99 0.85
CA MET A 109 -0.97 -7.46 0.88
C MET A 109 0.45 -7.96 0.60
N ASP A 110 1.45 -7.08 0.61
CA ASP A 110 2.85 -7.44 0.32
C ASP A 110 3.43 -8.38 1.39
N SER A 111 2.88 -8.37 2.62
CA SER A 111 3.24 -9.29 3.70
C SER A 111 2.99 -10.77 3.37
N PHE A 112 2.18 -11.08 2.36
CA PHE A 112 2.01 -12.46 1.89
C PHE A 112 3.26 -13.00 1.16
N GLY A 113 4.27 -12.17 0.88
CA GLY A 113 5.51 -12.60 0.22
C GLY A 113 5.34 -12.97 -1.25
N VAL A 114 4.23 -12.58 -1.87
CA VAL A 114 3.86 -12.85 -3.28
C VAL A 114 3.88 -11.54 -4.04
N LYS A 115 4.38 -11.56 -5.28
CA LYS A 115 4.38 -10.37 -6.15
C LYS A 115 2.97 -9.85 -6.41
N ARG A 116 2.80 -8.54 -6.44
CA ARG A 116 1.48 -7.92 -6.74
C ARG A 116 0.95 -8.37 -8.10
N SER A 117 1.82 -8.52 -9.10
CA SER A 117 1.47 -9.08 -10.42
C SER A 117 0.88 -10.48 -10.32
N GLN A 118 1.48 -11.37 -9.52
CA GLN A 118 1.01 -12.73 -9.32
C GLN A 118 -0.34 -12.75 -8.59
N MET A 119 -0.51 -11.94 -7.54
CA MET A 119 -1.79 -11.81 -6.84
C MET A 119 -2.90 -11.31 -7.77
N MET A 120 -2.61 -10.33 -8.61
CA MET A 120 -3.56 -9.84 -9.61
C MET A 120 -3.94 -10.91 -10.64
N ALA A 121 -2.99 -11.75 -11.06
CA ALA A 121 -3.24 -12.82 -12.03
C ALA A 121 -4.16 -13.94 -11.49
N ILE A 122 -4.09 -14.22 -10.18
CA ILE A 122 -4.91 -15.26 -9.54
C ILE A 122 -6.18 -14.72 -8.86
N LEU A 123 -6.40 -13.40 -8.89
CA LEU A 123 -7.45 -12.74 -8.11
C LEU A 123 -8.85 -13.31 -8.39
N ASP A 124 -9.20 -13.51 -9.66
CA ASP A 124 -10.53 -14.04 -10.03
C ASP A 124 -10.75 -15.42 -9.45
N LYS A 125 -9.73 -16.29 -9.52
CA LYS A 125 -9.80 -17.64 -8.98
C LYS A 125 -9.86 -17.63 -7.46
N ALA A 126 -9.11 -16.74 -6.80
CA ALA A 126 -9.16 -16.60 -5.34
C ALA A 126 -10.54 -16.14 -4.84
N VAL A 127 -11.16 -15.20 -5.54
CA VAL A 127 -12.53 -14.73 -5.24
C VAL A 127 -13.56 -15.84 -5.48
N GLU A 128 -13.43 -16.62 -6.55
CA GLU A 128 -14.31 -17.74 -6.85
C GLU A 128 -14.25 -18.78 -5.73
N LEU A 129 -13.06 -19.21 -5.32
CA LEU A 129 -12.85 -20.18 -4.24
C LEU A 129 -13.41 -19.68 -2.90
N GLY A 130 -13.14 -18.43 -2.54
CA GLY A 130 -13.69 -17.84 -1.31
C GLY A 130 -15.21 -17.75 -1.33
N SER A 131 -15.79 -17.36 -2.47
CA SER A 131 -17.25 -17.26 -2.63
C SER A 131 -17.95 -18.63 -2.63
N ALA A 132 -17.32 -19.65 -3.20
CA ALA A 132 -17.84 -21.01 -3.23
C ALA A 132 -17.90 -21.57 -1.79
N GLN A 133 -16.80 -21.50 -1.05
CA GLN A 133 -16.76 -21.96 0.33
C GLN A 133 -17.82 -21.28 1.21
N GLN A 134 -17.95 -19.96 1.13
CA GLN A 134 -18.94 -19.21 1.91
C GLN A 134 -20.39 -19.57 1.56
N LYS A 135 -20.67 -19.99 0.33
CA LYS A 135 -22.00 -20.49 -0.07
C LYS A 135 -22.28 -21.86 0.51
N ASP A 136 -21.30 -22.76 0.50
CA ASP A 136 -21.42 -24.11 1.04
C ASP A 136 -21.64 -24.08 2.54
N GLU A 137 -20.90 -23.25 3.27
CA GLU A 137 -21.11 -23.00 4.70
C GLU A 137 -22.50 -22.43 5.00
N ALA A 138 -22.99 -21.47 4.22
CA ALA A 138 -24.31 -20.85 4.39
C ALA A 138 -25.47 -21.79 4.06
N SER A 139 -25.27 -22.79 3.18
CA SER A 139 -26.29 -23.76 2.81
C SER A 139 -26.45 -24.91 3.82
N GLY A 140 -25.58 -24.99 4.83
CA GLY A 140 -25.57 -26.08 5.81
C GLY A 140 -25.18 -27.44 5.22
N GLN A 141 -24.80 -27.50 3.97
CA GLN A 141 -24.13 -28.62 3.36
C GLN A 141 -22.64 -28.61 3.76
N LEU A 142 -22.38 -28.91 5.03
CA LEU A 142 -21.08 -29.42 5.42
C LEU A 142 -20.86 -30.65 4.56
N GLY A 143 -19.96 -30.54 3.60
CA GLY A 143 -19.72 -31.57 2.63
C GLY A 143 -19.45 -32.90 3.33
N LEU A 144 -20.15 -33.94 2.88
CA LEU A 144 -20.03 -35.32 3.35
C LEU A 144 -18.61 -35.90 3.21
N PHE A 145 -17.65 -35.05 2.86
CA PHE A 145 -16.23 -35.35 2.57
C PHE A 145 -15.26 -34.37 3.26
N SER A 146 -15.65 -33.72 4.37
CA SER A 146 -14.73 -32.89 5.12
C SER A 146 -13.89 -33.72 6.10
N ASP A 147 -13.02 -34.57 5.58
CA ASP A 147 -11.81 -34.95 6.30
C ASP A 147 -10.88 -33.73 6.24
N GLU A 148 -10.57 -33.13 7.39
CA GLU A 148 -9.77 -31.88 7.53
C GLU A 148 -8.37 -31.99 6.87
N GLU A 149 -7.91 -33.19 6.55
CA GLU A 149 -6.62 -33.44 5.91
C GLU A 149 -6.62 -33.28 4.38
N ASP A 150 -7.77 -33.43 3.70
CA ASP A 150 -7.86 -33.38 2.24
C ASP A 150 -8.08 -31.94 1.69
N PHE A 151 -8.50 -31.00 2.55
CA PHE A 151 -8.74 -29.62 2.14
C PHE A 151 -7.46 -28.79 1.96
N SER A 152 -6.33 -29.21 2.51
CA SER A 152 -5.06 -28.47 2.43
C SER A 152 -4.35 -28.63 1.08
N GLU A 153 -4.51 -29.76 0.39
CA GLU A 153 -3.78 -30.04 -0.85
C GLU A 153 -4.55 -29.70 -2.13
N VAL A 154 -5.88 -29.76 -2.12
CA VAL A 154 -6.69 -29.66 -3.36
C VAL A 154 -6.93 -28.22 -3.85
N ASN A 155 -6.65 -27.20 -3.02
CA ASN A 155 -7.01 -25.83 -3.32
C ASN A 155 -5.84 -24.82 -3.31
N GLU A 156 -4.60 -25.28 -3.42
CA GLU A 156 -3.47 -24.38 -3.65
C GLU A 156 -3.50 -23.86 -5.10
N ILE A 157 -3.75 -22.56 -5.23
CA ILE A 157 -3.59 -21.91 -6.52
C ILE A 157 -2.10 -21.87 -6.84
N ILE A 158 -1.70 -22.55 -7.90
CA ILE A 158 -0.34 -22.46 -8.41
C ILE A 158 -0.10 -21.03 -8.89
N LEU A 159 0.83 -20.33 -8.23
CA LEU A 159 1.22 -18.97 -8.62
C LEU A 159 1.90 -19.00 -9.99
N PRO A 160 1.48 -18.17 -10.94
CA PRO A 160 2.15 -18.08 -12.24
C PRO A 160 3.58 -17.55 -12.06
N GLN A 161 4.51 -18.11 -12.82
CA GLN A 161 5.85 -17.54 -12.91
C GLN A 161 5.81 -16.31 -13.80
N MET A 162 5.93 -15.14 -13.19
CA MET A 162 5.91 -13.86 -13.90
C MET A 162 6.72 -12.82 -13.13
N ASP A 163 7.17 -11.80 -13.83
CA ASP A 163 7.86 -10.67 -13.22
C ASP A 163 6.88 -9.77 -12.46
N GLU A 164 7.42 -8.99 -11.52
CA GLU A 164 6.63 -7.97 -10.86
C GLU A 164 6.23 -6.88 -11.84
N MET A 165 5.19 -6.12 -11.48
CA MET A 165 4.80 -4.94 -12.24
C MET A 165 5.98 -3.97 -12.36
N PRO A 166 6.13 -3.27 -13.49
CA PRO A 166 7.11 -2.19 -13.61
C PRO A 166 7.01 -1.20 -12.46
N ALA A 167 8.15 -0.73 -11.94
CA ALA A 167 8.19 0.18 -10.79
C ALA A 167 7.32 1.43 -11.00
N GLU A 168 7.26 1.95 -12.21
CA GLU A 168 6.41 3.09 -12.59
C GLU A 168 4.93 2.80 -12.36
N ILE A 169 4.47 1.58 -12.68
CA ILE A 169 3.08 1.15 -12.48
C ILE A 169 2.78 0.99 -10.99
N ILE A 170 3.70 0.39 -10.22
CA ILE A 170 3.57 0.26 -8.76
C ILE A 170 3.42 1.64 -8.13
N LEU A 171 4.33 2.56 -8.43
CA LEU A 171 4.33 3.92 -7.89
C LEU A 171 3.08 4.70 -8.32
N ALA A 172 2.64 4.55 -9.57
CA ALA A 172 1.41 5.17 -10.04
C ALA A 172 0.17 4.67 -9.28
N ASN A 173 0.08 3.36 -9.04
CA ASN A 173 -0.99 2.74 -8.26
C ASN A 173 -0.99 3.24 -6.79
N GLU A 174 0.15 3.28 -6.14
CA GLU A 174 0.28 3.81 -4.79
C GLU A 174 -0.17 5.27 -4.74
N LYS A 175 0.33 6.10 -5.64
CA LYS A 175 -0.06 7.51 -5.71
C LYS A 175 -1.55 7.71 -5.96
N GLU A 176 -2.15 6.88 -6.80
CA GLU A 176 -3.59 6.95 -7.09
C GLU A 176 -4.43 6.50 -5.88
N LEU A 177 -4.05 5.42 -5.21
CA LEU A 177 -4.88 4.75 -4.20
C LEU A 177 -4.71 5.32 -2.79
N ILE A 178 -3.50 5.70 -2.42
CA ILE A 178 -3.18 6.20 -1.07
C ILE A 178 -2.65 7.63 -1.05
N GLY A 179 -2.37 8.21 -2.21
CA GLY A 179 -1.89 9.59 -2.34
C GLY A 179 -0.38 9.76 -2.11
N PHE A 180 0.33 8.70 -1.74
CA PHE A 180 1.76 8.71 -1.43
C PHE A 180 2.49 7.64 -2.24
N TYR A 181 3.83 7.73 -2.29
CA TYR A 181 4.71 6.67 -2.76
C TYR A 181 5.24 5.92 -1.53
N VAL A 182 5.08 4.61 -1.47
CA VAL A 182 5.50 3.75 -0.35
C VAL A 182 6.76 2.98 -0.70
N THR A 183 6.77 2.30 -1.86
CA THR A 183 7.88 1.43 -2.25
C THR A 183 9.10 2.19 -2.80
N GLY A 184 8.93 3.45 -3.19
CA GLY A 184 10.01 4.25 -3.78
C GLY A 184 9.56 5.63 -4.20
N HIS A 185 10.38 6.31 -4.99
CA HIS A 185 10.03 7.62 -5.55
C HIS A 185 10.41 7.66 -7.03
N PRO A 186 9.59 8.26 -7.92
CA PRO A 186 9.89 8.32 -9.36
C PRO A 186 11.25 8.95 -9.70
N LEU A 187 11.75 9.84 -8.85
CA LEU A 187 13.03 10.51 -9.04
C LEU A 187 14.24 9.67 -8.56
N ASN A 188 14.03 8.48 -8.01
CA ASN A 188 15.14 7.64 -7.53
C ASN A 188 16.11 7.27 -8.65
N GLU A 189 15.61 7.05 -9.86
CA GLU A 189 16.43 6.75 -11.05
C GLU A 189 17.31 7.95 -11.45
N TYR A 190 16.86 9.17 -11.16
CA TYR A 190 17.57 10.40 -11.51
C TYR A 190 18.41 10.96 -10.37
N ARG A 191 18.53 10.25 -9.25
CA ARG A 191 19.23 10.72 -8.04
C ARG A 191 20.66 11.21 -8.33
N GLU A 192 21.41 10.48 -9.14
CA GLU A 192 22.80 10.87 -9.48
C GLU A 192 22.87 12.13 -10.38
N VAL A 193 21.87 12.28 -11.25
CA VAL A 193 21.77 13.49 -12.09
C VAL A 193 21.34 14.68 -11.24
N LEU A 194 20.39 14.47 -10.32
CA LEU A 194 19.84 15.51 -9.45
C LEU A 194 20.86 16.05 -8.45
N LYS A 195 21.87 15.28 -8.05
CA LYS A 195 22.97 15.75 -7.20
C LYS A 195 23.76 16.93 -7.80
N LYS A 196 23.69 17.13 -9.12
CA LYS A 196 24.35 18.24 -9.82
C LYS A 196 23.60 19.57 -9.73
N TYR A 197 22.37 19.54 -9.27
CA TYR A 197 21.50 20.69 -9.17
C TYR A 197 21.36 21.14 -7.71
N THR A 198 20.96 22.40 -7.53
CA THR A 198 20.71 22.94 -6.21
C THR A 198 19.47 22.27 -5.61
N PRO A 199 19.55 21.65 -4.43
CA PRO A 199 18.39 21.08 -3.79
C PRO A 199 17.43 22.18 -3.31
N ILE A 200 16.13 21.93 -3.38
CA ILE A 200 15.09 22.90 -3.05
C ILE A 200 15.26 23.48 -1.63
N TYR A 201 15.66 22.64 -0.67
CA TYR A 201 15.86 23.12 0.72
C TYR A 201 16.97 24.16 0.84
N ALA A 202 17.98 24.14 -0.04
CA ALA A 202 19.05 25.14 -0.02
C ALA A 202 18.56 26.55 -0.38
N LEU A 203 17.36 26.68 -1.00
CA LEU A 203 16.73 27.98 -1.28
C LEU A 203 16.23 28.69 -0.02
N TYR A 204 16.06 27.97 1.08
CA TYR A 204 15.60 28.50 2.36
C TYR A 204 16.75 28.77 3.33
N ASP A 205 17.97 28.47 2.91
CA ASP A 205 19.18 28.67 3.71
C ASP A 205 19.90 29.95 3.25
N GLU A 206 19.73 31.02 4.00
CA GLU A 206 20.30 32.34 3.69
C GLU A 206 21.87 32.32 3.69
N ASP A 207 22.48 31.37 4.38
CA ASP A 207 23.93 31.19 4.40
C ASP A 207 24.45 30.48 3.14
N THR A 208 23.62 29.68 2.50
CA THR A 208 23.98 28.88 1.30
C THR A 208 23.70 29.62 0.02
N ILE A 209 22.63 30.39 -0.08
CA ILE A 209 22.24 31.14 -1.30
C ILE A 209 22.02 32.63 -0.98
N LYS A 210 22.71 33.46 -1.75
CA LYS A 210 22.60 34.92 -1.62
C LYS A 210 21.48 35.47 -2.47
N ASP A 211 20.87 36.58 -2.01
CA ASP A 211 19.86 37.30 -2.77
C ASP A 211 20.40 37.70 -4.17
N GLY A 212 19.60 37.47 -5.22
CA GLY A 212 19.98 37.68 -6.61
C GLY A 212 20.85 36.60 -7.23
N GLN A 213 21.23 35.53 -6.51
CA GLN A 213 22.00 34.42 -7.06
C GLN A 213 21.16 33.58 -8.01
N GLN A 214 21.70 33.27 -9.21
CA GLN A 214 21.06 32.34 -10.12
C GLN A 214 21.36 30.90 -9.69
N VAL A 215 20.34 30.09 -9.56
CA VAL A 215 20.43 28.66 -9.22
C VAL A 215 19.65 27.82 -10.22
N THR A 216 20.12 26.60 -10.45
CA THR A 216 19.41 25.61 -11.27
C THR A 216 18.89 24.51 -10.38
N ILE A 217 17.59 24.30 -10.39
CA ILE A 217 16.89 23.30 -9.56
C ILE A 217 16.50 22.14 -10.45
N GLY A 218 16.70 20.92 -9.96
CA GLY A 218 16.24 19.69 -10.60
C GLY A 218 15.21 18.98 -9.73
N GLY A 219 14.07 18.53 -10.35
CA GLY A 219 13.00 17.82 -9.65
C GLY A 219 11.98 17.22 -10.60
#